data_bff3ed898122fa8969fd1d81083e40c6
#
_entry.id   bff3ed898122fa8969fd1d81083e40c6
#
_cell.length_a   1.000
_cell.length_b   1.000
_cell.length_c   1.000
_cell.angle_alpha   90.00
_cell.angle_beta   90.00
_cell.angle_gamma   90.00
#
_symmetry.space_group_name_H-M   'P 1'
#
loop_
_entity.id
_entity.type
_entity.pdbx_description
1 polymer ?
#
loop_
_entity_poly.entity_id
_entity_poly.type
_entity_poly.pdbx_seq_one_letter_code
_entity_poly.pdbx_strand_id
1 'polypeptide(L)'
;MLRRRRKTPKTPAREARSPRPPDATSGRRRARSDAYVPPGLIITTPAPHKSAEVVLVTGFEPFGGEKVNPSWDICMKLDGEVAGMRVATCLVPCEFRRCIEVVADAIERHHPLLVICLGQAGGRTHLGVERVAINVDDSRSPDNRGAQPVDEMIAANGPPAYFATIPIKAMAAAMRAAGAPTEVSNSAGTYVCNHLMYGVLHYLAASGHRARAGFIHVPYSEEQALDKRDTPGMALATMVKGVCAAIVAARDYRHDLKIAEGTLD
;
A
#
# COMPACT_ATOMS: atom_id res chain seq x y z
N MET A 1 16.44 39.38 53.46
CA MET A 1 15.43 39.02 54.49
C MET A 1 14.04 39.16 53.91
N LEU A 2 13.36 38.06 53.61
CA LEU A 2 11.91 37.99 53.45
C LEU A 2 11.48 36.52 53.51
N ARG A 3 10.52 36.30 54.40
CA ARG A 3 10.12 35.00 54.98
C ARG A 3 9.34 34.10 53.99
N ARG A 4 9.69 32.81 53.99
CA ARG A 4 8.91 31.69 53.44
C ARG A 4 7.65 31.46 54.24
N ARG A 5 6.47 31.48 53.63
CA ARG A 5 5.24 30.94 54.21
C ARG A 5 5.00 29.53 53.69
N ARG A 6 4.97 28.54 54.57
CA ARG A 6 4.55 27.16 54.35
C ARG A 6 3.01 27.13 54.31
N LYS A 7 2.46 26.48 53.28
CA LYS A 7 1.02 26.10 53.28
C LYS A 7 0.89 24.62 53.60
N THR A 8 0.05 24.34 54.61
CA THR A 8 -0.35 23.00 55.08
C THR A 8 -1.30 22.32 54.15
N PRO A 9 -1.31 20.97 54.04
CA PRO A 9 -2.22 20.22 53.18
C PRO A 9 -3.61 20.02 53.87
N LYS A 10 -4.68 20.17 53.07
CA LYS A 10 -6.06 19.87 53.48
C LYS A 10 -6.37 18.39 53.22
N THR A 11 -6.90 17.74 54.21
CA THR A 11 -7.49 16.38 54.24
C THR A 11 -8.74 16.31 53.38
N PRO A 12 -8.99 15.30 52.54
CA PRO A 12 -10.28 15.15 51.86
C PRO A 12 -11.31 14.43 52.73
N ALA A 13 -12.53 14.91 52.63
CA ALA A 13 -13.71 14.44 53.31
C ALA A 13 -14.19 13.08 52.77
N ARG A 14 -14.70 12.27 53.69
CA ARG A 14 -15.25 10.93 53.52
C ARG A 14 -16.67 11.02 52.93
N GLU A 15 -16.85 10.59 51.67
CA GLU A 15 -18.20 10.46 51.07
C GLU A 15 -18.90 9.18 51.52
N ALA A 16 -20.17 9.34 51.84
CA ALA A 16 -21.07 8.31 52.36
C ALA A 16 -21.56 7.40 51.22
N ARG A 17 -21.57 6.09 51.49
CA ARG A 17 -22.11 5.05 50.59
C ARG A 17 -23.66 5.08 50.71
N SER A 18 -24.33 5.19 49.57
CA SER A 18 -25.77 4.93 49.42
C SER A 18 -26.02 3.41 49.16
N PRO A 19 -27.17 2.85 49.59
CA PRO A 19 -27.43 1.41 49.53
C PRO A 19 -27.89 0.93 48.15
N ARG A 20 -27.51 -0.32 47.82
CA ARG A 20 -27.94 -1.04 46.60
C ARG A 20 -29.43 -1.43 46.70
N PRO A 21 -30.16 -1.42 45.55
CA PRO A 21 -31.49 -2.04 45.49
C PRO A 21 -31.38 -3.58 45.31
N PRO A 22 -32.44 -4.34 45.65
CA PRO A 22 -32.43 -5.79 45.70
C PRO A 22 -32.56 -6.45 44.33
N ASP A 23 -31.95 -7.64 44.21
CA ASP A 23 -31.98 -8.55 43.03
C ASP A 23 -33.43 -9.00 42.74
N ALA A 24 -33.89 -8.77 41.52
CA ALA A 24 -35.08 -9.38 40.96
C ALA A 24 -34.68 -10.57 40.06
N THR A 25 -34.66 -11.75 40.64
CA THR A 25 -34.64 -13.02 39.88
C THR A 25 -36.05 -13.27 39.31
N SER A 26 -36.22 -13.11 37.99
CA SER A 26 -37.34 -13.73 37.27
C SER A 26 -36.81 -14.54 36.09
N GLY A 27 -36.82 -15.86 36.28
CA GLY A 27 -36.47 -16.84 35.23
C GLY A 27 -37.47 -16.80 34.08
N ARG A 28 -36.99 -16.40 32.92
CA ARG A 28 -37.64 -16.75 31.63
C ARG A 28 -36.93 -17.94 31.02
N ARG A 29 -37.53 -19.12 31.21
CA ARG A 29 -37.23 -20.31 30.39
C ARG A 29 -37.50 -19.97 28.94
N ARG A 30 -36.47 -19.86 28.11
CA ARG A 30 -36.61 -19.90 26.63
C ARG A 30 -36.94 -21.35 26.26
N ALA A 31 -38.13 -21.57 25.71
CA ALA A 31 -38.51 -22.79 25.06
C ALA A 31 -37.53 -23.04 23.91
N ARG A 32 -36.80 -24.15 23.98
CA ARG A 32 -36.07 -24.71 22.84
C ARG A 32 -37.14 -25.32 21.93
N SER A 33 -37.31 -24.72 20.72
CA SER A 33 -38.00 -25.41 19.65
C SER A 33 -37.09 -26.50 19.13
N ASP A 34 -37.30 -27.73 19.57
CA ASP A 34 -36.70 -28.92 18.95
C ASP A 34 -37.31 -29.09 17.56
N ALA A 35 -36.70 -28.48 16.55
CA ALA A 35 -37.02 -28.73 15.16
C ALA A 35 -36.59 -30.17 14.85
N TYR A 36 -37.57 -31.03 14.55
CA TYR A 36 -37.33 -32.39 14.06
C TYR A 36 -36.45 -32.39 12.82
N VAL A 37 -35.24 -32.93 12.91
CA VAL A 37 -34.33 -33.19 11.79
C VAL A 37 -34.49 -34.64 11.38
N PRO A 38 -34.98 -34.94 10.17
CA PRO A 38 -35.11 -36.34 9.73
C PRO A 38 -33.74 -37.02 9.61
N PRO A 39 -33.61 -38.29 9.97
CA PRO A 39 -32.34 -39.03 9.85
C PRO A 39 -32.00 -39.20 8.38
N GLY A 40 -30.83 -38.67 7.95
CA GLY A 40 -30.31 -38.78 6.59
C GLY A 40 -30.00 -37.41 5.90
N LEU A 41 -30.34 -36.31 6.51
CA LEU A 41 -29.94 -35.00 5.97
C LEU A 41 -28.50 -34.66 6.42
N ILE A 42 -27.51 -34.96 5.59
CA ILE A 42 -26.14 -34.48 5.76
C ILE A 42 -26.20 -33.00 5.40
N ILE A 43 -26.36 -32.13 6.42
CA ILE A 43 -26.12 -30.69 6.25
C ILE A 43 -24.60 -30.52 6.12
N THR A 44 -24.09 -30.58 4.89
CA THR A 44 -22.74 -30.12 4.61
C THR A 44 -22.76 -28.61 4.84
N THR A 45 -22.29 -28.16 6.00
CA THR A 45 -21.89 -26.75 6.16
C THR A 45 -20.88 -26.46 5.05
N PRO A 46 -21.15 -25.47 4.16
CA PRO A 46 -20.14 -25.09 3.18
C PRO A 46 -18.89 -24.72 3.96
N ALA A 47 -17.76 -25.27 3.52
CA ALA A 47 -16.46 -24.89 4.06
C ALA A 47 -16.39 -23.34 4.04
N PRO A 48 -15.84 -22.70 5.08
CA PRO A 48 -15.72 -21.25 5.09
C PRO A 48 -15.00 -20.86 3.78
N HIS A 49 -15.67 -20.10 2.92
CA HIS A 49 -15.04 -19.49 1.77
C HIS A 49 -13.82 -18.74 2.31
N LYS A 50 -12.61 -19.21 1.99
CA LYS A 50 -11.40 -18.40 2.19
C LYS A 50 -11.71 -17.10 1.47
N SER A 51 -11.81 -16.00 2.21
CA SER A 51 -11.92 -14.69 1.59
C SER A 51 -10.79 -14.57 0.58
N ALA A 52 -11.13 -14.25 -0.67
CA ALA A 52 -10.13 -14.16 -1.73
C ALA A 52 -9.01 -13.22 -1.26
N GLU A 53 -7.76 -13.66 -1.35
CA GLU A 53 -6.60 -12.83 -1.04
C GLU A 53 -6.65 -11.57 -1.91
N VAL A 54 -6.35 -10.42 -1.32
CA VAL A 54 -6.44 -9.13 -2.00
C VAL A 54 -5.05 -8.63 -2.33
N VAL A 55 -4.88 -8.14 -3.55
CA VAL A 55 -3.78 -7.25 -3.93
C VAL A 55 -4.33 -5.84 -4.13
N LEU A 56 -3.77 -4.85 -3.43
CA LEU A 56 -4.02 -3.45 -3.66
C LEU A 56 -3.00 -2.92 -4.67
N VAL A 57 -3.47 -2.43 -5.81
CA VAL A 57 -2.65 -1.80 -6.83
C VAL A 57 -3.01 -0.32 -6.90
N THR A 58 -2.01 0.55 -6.78
CA THR A 58 -2.23 1.99 -6.80
C THR A 58 -1.61 2.64 -8.03
N GLY A 59 -2.24 3.68 -8.55
CA GLY A 59 -1.72 4.50 -9.64
C GLY A 59 -1.98 5.96 -9.36
N PHE A 60 -1.10 6.83 -9.83
CA PHE A 60 -1.23 8.27 -9.62
C PHE A 60 -2.15 8.94 -10.63
N GLU A 61 -2.77 10.03 -10.19
CA GLU A 61 -3.40 10.99 -11.08
C GLU A 61 -2.37 11.64 -12.04
N PRO A 62 -2.80 12.28 -13.12
CA PRO A 62 -1.93 13.09 -13.97
C PRO A 62 -1.21 14.18 -13.18
N PHE A 63 0.05 14.45 -13.52
CA PHE A 63 0.90 15.48 -12.91
C PHE A 63 1.83 16.11 -13.92
N GLY A 64 2.46 17.24 -13.57
CA GLY A 64 3.46 17.88 -14.42
C GLY A 64 2.92 18.40 -15.76
N GLY A 65 1.62 18.71 -15.85
CA GLY A 65 0.97 19.16 -17.08
C GLY A 65 0.54 18.03 -18.03
N GLU A 66 0.78 16.76 -17.68
CA GLU A 66 0.29 15.60 -18.43
C GLU A 66 -1.22 15.46 -18.33
N LYS A 67 -1.86 14.93 -19.36
CA LYS A 67 -3.31 14.70 -19.40
C LYS A 67 -3.71 13.32 -18.85
N VAL A 68 -2.79 12.37 -18.87
CA VAL A 68 -2.96 10.98 -18.46
C VAL A 68 -1.78 10.55 -17.60
N ASN A 69 -1.95 9.45 -16.88
CA ASN A 69 -0.85 8.81 -16.14
C ASN A 69 -0.93 7.29 -16.36
N PRO A 70 0.04 6.68 -17.05
CA PRO A 70 0.00 5.26 -17.37
C PRO A 70 -0.08 4.36 -16.13
N SER A 71 0.38 4.83 -14.97
CA SER A 71 0.23 4.07 -13.73
C SER A 71 -1.24 3.88 -13.33
N TRP A 72 -2.07 4.90 -13.52
CA TRP A 72 -3.52 4.78 -13.31
C TRP A 72 -4.20 4.02 -14.45
N ASP A 73 -3.79 4.26 -15.70
CA ASP A 73 -4.36 3.56 -16.85
C ASP A 73 -4.16 2.04 -16.75
N ILE A 74 -3.02 1.59 -16.18
CA ILE A 74 -2.79 0.17 -15.86
C ILE A 74 -3.80 -0.31 -14.83
N CYS A 75 -4.00 0.44 -13.73
CA CYS A 75 -4.98 0.07 -12.69
C CYS A 75 -6.38 -0.12 -13.29
N MET A 76 -6.80 0.76 -14.19
CA MET A 76 -8.10 0.68 -14.88
C MET A 76 -8.24 -0.50 -15.85
N LYS A 77 -7.12 -1.10 -16.27
CA LYS A 77 -7.09 -2.28 -17.16
C LYS A 77 -6.91 -3.61 -16.43
N LEU A 78 -6.61 -3.56 -15.13
CA LEU A 78 -6.56 -4.78 -14.34
C LEU A 78 -7.98 -5.27 -14.10
N ASP A 79 -8.26 -6.49 -14.58
CA ASP A 79 -9.55 -7.14 -14.29
C ASP A 79 -9.65 -7.43 -12.79
N GLY A 80 -10.85 -7.47 -12.25
CA GLY A 80 -11.12 -7.64 -10.82
C GLY A 80 -10.43 -8.82 -10.13
N GLU A 81 -9.76 -9.69 -10.90
CA GLU A 81 -8.99 -10.82 -10.39
C GLU A 81 -7.73 -11.07 -11.24
N VAL A 82 -6.60 -11.29 -10.57
CA VAL A 82 -5.34 -11.76 -11.16
C VAL A 82 -4.85 -12.97 -10.38
N ALA A 83 -4.73 -14.11 -11.05
CA ALA A 83 -4.20 -15.36 -10.49
C ALA A 83 -4.88 -15.80 -9.17
N GLY A 84 -6.20 -15.68 -9.07
CA GLY A 84 -6.97 -16.05 -7.88
C GLY A 84 -6.96 -15.00 -6.76
N MET A 85 -6.29 -13.87 -6.94
CA MET A 85 -6.32 -12.74 -6.02
C MET A 85 -7.29 -11.67 -6.54
N ARG A 86 -8.15 -11.17 -5.68
CA ARG A 86 -8.98 -10.01 -5.98
C ARG A 86 -8.09 -8.76 -6.08
N VAL A 87 -8.20 -8.05 -7.19
CA VAL A 87 -7.52 -6.77 -7.37
C VAL A 87 -8.41 -5.65 -6.83
N ALA A 88 -7.87 -4.87 -5.90
CA ALA A 88 -8.43 -3.60 -5.49
C ALA A 88 -7.53 -2.49 -6.07
N THR A 89 -8.12 -1.50 -6.71
CA THR A 89 -7.37 -0.37 -7.26
C THR A 89 -7.60 0.90 -6.46
N CYS A 90 -6.60 1.77 -6.40
CA CYS A 90 -6.68 3.05 -5.72
C CYS A 90 -6.01 4.15 -6.55
N LEU A 91 -6.77 5.18 -6.90
CA LEU A 91 -6.23 6.40 -7.50
C LEU A 91 -5.59 7.24 -6.40
N VAL A 92 -4.35 7.64 -6.60
CA VAL A 92 -3.54 8.36 -5.62
C VAL A 92 -3.25 9.76 -6.13
N PRO A 93 -3.48 10.81 -5.32
CA PRO A 93 -3.10 12.16 -5.71
C PRO A 93 -1.57 12.29 -5.77
N CYS A 94 -1.06 13.01 -6.78
CA CYS A 94 0.37 13.34 -6.86
C CYS A 94 0.68 14.52 -5.92
N GLU A 95 0.53 14.29 -4.62
CA GLU A 95 0.66 15.26 -3.54
C GLU A 95 1.47 14.64 -2.38
N PHE A 96 2.49 15.34 -1.91
CA PHE A 96 3.23 14.94 -0.70
C PHE A 96 2.27 14.80 0.49
N ARG A 97 2.55 13.83 1.38
CA ARG A 97 1.74 13.46 2.56
C ARG A 97 0.37 12.88 2.19
N ARG A 98 -0.43 13.58 1.38
CA ARG A 98 -1.79 13.15 1.04
C ARG A 98 -1.82 11.79 0.33
N CYS A 99 -0.83 11.49 -0.51
CA CYS A 99 -0.72 10.19 -1.19
C CYS A 99 -0.60 9.03 -0.19
N ILE A 100 0.17 9.20 0.90
CA ILE A 100 0.32 8.17 1.95
C ILE A 100 -1.00 7.95 2.67
N GLU A 101 -1.70 9.01 3.07
CA GLU A 101 -3.00 8.92 3.76
C GLU A 101 -4.02 8.13 2.95
N VAL A 102 -4.15 8.45 1.65
CA VAL A 102 -5.08 7.78 0.75
C VAL A 102 -4.79 6.28 0.63
N VAL A 103 -3.50 5.91 0.54
CA VAL A 103 -3.13 4.48 0.45
C VAL A 103 -3.27 3.78 1.80
N ALA A 104 -2.97 4.44 2.92
CA ALA A 104 -3.21 3.89 4.25
C ALA A 104 -4.70 3.58 4.47
N ASP A 105 -5.60 4.51 4.12
CA ASP A 105 -7.05 4.30 4.16
C ASP A 105 -7.51 3.11 3.29
N ALA A 106 -6.88 2.95 2.10
CA ALA A 106 -7.18 1.83 1.22
C ALA A 106 -6.66 0.49 1.80
N ILE A 107 -5.50 0.47 2.47
CA ILE A 107 -4.98 -0.69 3.17
C ILE A 107 -5.94 -1.11 4.29
N GLU A 108 -6.40 -0.17 5.11
CA GLU A 108 -7.38 -0.46 6.18
C GLU A 108 -8.72 -0.96 5.64
N ARG A 109 -9.17 -0.45 4.51
CA ARG A 109 -10.46 -0.85 3.90
C ARG A 109 -10.41 -2.23 3.27
N HIS A 110 -9.30 -2.57 2.62
CA HIS A 110 -9.20 -3.78 1.80
C HIS A 110 -8.45 -4.93 2.46
N HIS A 111 -7.69 -4.66 3.52
CA HIS A 111 -6.83 -5.63 4.22
C HIS A 111 -6.00 -6.48 3.26
N PRO A 112 -5.20 -5.87 2.35
CA PRO A 112 -4.52 -6.58 1.29
C PRO A 112 -3.39 -7.47 1.83
N LEU A 113 -3.09 -8.56 1.10
CA LEU A 113 -1.87 -9.34 1.30
C LEU A 113 -0.65 -8.68 0.64
N LEU A 114 -0.90 -7.98 -0.48
CA LEU A 114 0.12 -7.30 -1.28
C LEU A 114 -0.32 -5.87 -1.57
N VAL A 115 0.61 -4.92 -1.49
CA VAL A 115 0.44 -3.54 -1.94
C VAL A 115 1.49 -3.26 -3.01
N ILE A 116 1.07 -3.02 -4.24
CA ILE A 116 1.94 -2.69 -5.36
C ILE A 116 1.61 -1.28 -5.82
N CYS A 117 2.50 -0.35 -5.50
CA CYS A 117 2.36 1.03 -5.96
C CYS A 117 2.96 1.18 -7.35
N LEU A 118 2.26 1.84 -8.25
CA LEU A 118 2.73 2.17 -9.59
C LEU A 118 2.93 3.68 -9.72
N GLY A 119 3.96 4.11 -10.44
CA GLY A 119 4.20 5.52 -10.72
C GLY A 119 4.90 5.71 -12.07
N GLN A 120 4.63 6.84 -12.74
CA GLN A 120 5.26 7.18 -14.00
C GLN A 120 6.69 7.68 -13.80
N ALA A 121 7.64 7.11 -14.54
CA ALA A 121 9.00 7.62 -14.71
C ALA A 121 9.29 7.82 -16.19
N GLY A 122 8.97 9.01 -16.69
CA GLY A 122 9.16 9.36 -18.08
C GLY A 122 10.62 9.28 -18.53
N GLY A 123 10.84 8.90 -19.79
CA GLY A 123 12.17 8.75 -20.39
C GLY A 123 12.82 7.37 -20.19
N ARG A 124 12.25 6.49 -19.37
CA ARG A 124 12.69 5.09 -19.23
C ARG A 124 12.20 4.25 -20.42
N THR A 125 12.96 3.22 -20.77
CA THR A 125 12.61 2.24 -21.83
C THR A 125 12.06 0.93 -21.28
N HIS A 126 12.00 0.81 -19.94
CA HIS A 126 11.68 -0.42 -19.22
C HIS A 126 10.87 -0.11 -17.97
N LEU A 127 10.22 -1.14 -17.44
CA LEU A 127 9.59 -1.11 -16.12
C LEU A 127 10.68 -1.22 -15.05
N GLY A 128 10.61 -0.39 -14.00
CA GLY A 128 11.58 -0.42 -12.90
C GLY A 128 10.95 -0.98 -11.63
N VAL A 129 11.39 -2.15 -11.15
CA VAL A 129 10.97 -2.67 -9.84
C VAL A 129 11.89 -2.10 -8.78
N GLU A 130 11.38 -1.23 -7.91
CA GLU A 130 12.18 -0.47 -6.98
C GLU A 130 12.62 -1.31 -5.77
N ARG A 131 13.93 -1.23 -5.47
CA ARG A 131 14.54 -1.96 -4.35
C ARG A 131 14.34 -1.26 -3.01
N VAL A 132 14.46 0.05 -2.98
CA VAL A 132 14.59 0.83 -1.75
C VAL A 132 13.92 2.19 -1.89
N ALA A 133 13.30 2.64 -0.81
CA ALA A 133 12.86 4.02 -0.61
C ALA A 133 13.66 4.64 0.53
N ILE A 134 14.04 5.90 0.39
CA ILE A 134 14.83 6.65 1.36
C ILE A 134 13.99 7.70 2.08
N ASN A 135 14.36 8.03 3.32
CA ASN A 135 13.62 8.96 4.16
C ASN A 135 13.96 10.42 3.85
N VAL A 136 13.79 10.81 2.58
CA VAL A 136 14.02 12.19 2.14
C VAL A 136 13.07 12.57 1.01
N ASP A 137 12.54 13.77 1.11
CA ASP A 137 11.86 14.50 0.05
C ASP A 137 12.78 15.62 -0.43
N ASP A 138 13.19 15.57 -1.70
CA ASP A 138 14.02 16.59 -2.35
C ASP A 138 13.53 16.74 -3.79
N SER A 139 12.67 17.73 -4.01
CA SER A 139 11.89 17.84 -5.23
C SER A 139 12.34 18.97 -6.14
N ARG A 140 12.65 18.63 -7.40
CA ARG A 140 12.98 19.60 -8.45
C ARG A 140 11.76 20.33 -9.00
N SER A 141 10.56 19.79 -8.78
CA SER A 141 9.30 20.34 -9.30
C SER A 141 8.24 20.32 -8.20
N PRO A 142 7.31 21.26 -8.19
CA PRO A 142 6.20 21.20 -7.26
C PRO A 142 5.29 19.99 -7.56
N ASP A 143 4.63 19.50 -6.54
CA ASP A 143 3.52 18.56 -6.68
C ASP A 143 2.24 19.24 -7.19
N ASN A 144 1.13 18.51 -7.30
CA ASN A 144 -0.14 19.05 -7.80
C ASN A 144 -0.78 20.11 -6.87
N ARG A 145 -0.28 20.27 -5.65
CA ARG A 145 -0.69 21.34 -4.70
C ARG A 145 0.33 22.47 -4.58
N GLY A 146 1.43 22.37 -5.30
CA GLY A 146 2.49 23.38 -5.27
C GLY A 146 3.51 23.15 -4.15
N ALA A 147 3.47 22.03 -3.43
CA ALA A 147 4.49 21.70 -2.44
C ALA A 147 5.78 21.23 -3.13
N GLN A 148 6.90 21.77 -2.69
CA GLN A 148 8.22 21.50 -3.24
C GLN A 148 9.24 21.41 -2.09
N PRO A 149 9.24 20.31 -1.34
CA PRO A 149 10.18 20.10 -0.24
C PRO A 149 11.62 19.98 -0.76
N VAL A 150 12.57 20.40 0.06
CA VAL A 150 14.03 20.32 -0.18
C VAL A 150 14.68 19.75 1.06
N ASP A 151 15.35 18.62 0.93
CA ASP A 151 16.06 17.92 2.03
C ASP A 151 15.18 17.67 3.28
N GLU A 152 13.88 17.47 3.10
CA GLU A 152 12.94 17.20 4.19
C GLU A 152 12.82 15.70 4.49
N MET A 153 12.72 15.35 5.77
CA MET A 153 12.43 13.97 6.17
C MET A 153 10.95 13.63 5.94
N ILE A 154 10.67 12.46 5.34
CA ILE A 154 9.30 11.93 5.18
C ILE A 154 8.72 11.58 6.55
N ALA A 155 9.50 10.89 7.40
CA ALA A 155 9.12 10.54 8.77
C ALA A 155 10.25 10.88 9.74
N ALA A 156 10.03 11.83 10.66
CA ALA A 156 11.04 12.33 11.59
C ALA A 156 11.68 11.24 12.46
N ASN A 157 10.91 10.20 12.84
CA ASN A 157 11.37 9.08 13.66
C ASN A 157 11.52 7.78 12.86
N GLY A 158 11.49 7.85 11.53
CA GLY A 158 11.63 6.69 10.66
C GLY A 158 13.11 6.34 10.42
N PRO A 159 13.40 5.09 10.00
CA PRO A 159 14.76 4.71 9.60
C PRO A 159 15.20 5.46 8.33
N PRO A 160 16.51 5.49 8.02
CA PRO A 160 17.01 6.16 6.81
C PRO A 160 16.42 5.62 5.51
N ALA A 161 16.03 4.34 5.48
CA ALA A 161 15.47 3.71 4.30
C ALA A 161 14.62 2.49 4.66
N TYR A 162 13.71 2.12 3.74
CA TYR A 162 13.00 0.85 3.73
C TYR A 162 13.27 0.10 2.44
N PHE A 163 13.64 -1.16 2.53
CA PHE A 163 13.65 -2.07 1.38
C PHE A 163 12.23 -2.53 1.06
N ALA A 164 11.93 -2.72 -0.23
CA ALA A 164 10.70 -3.38 -0.65
C ALA A 164 10.56 -4.75 0.05
N THR A 165 9.36 -5.09 0.48
CA THR A 165 9.07 -6.38 1.15
C THR A 165 8.47 -7.42 0.21
N ILE A 166 8.36 -7.08 -1.08
CA ILE A 166 8.00 -7.97 -2.20
C ILE A 166 9.25 -8.58 -2.84
N PRO A 167 9.15 -9.73 -3.54
CA PRO A 167 10.30 -10.41 -4.16
C PRO A 167 10.68 -9.74 -5.48
N ILE A 168 11.41 -8.63 -5.42
CA ILE A 168 11.66 -7.72 -6.56
C ILE A 168 12.35 -8.40 -7.75
N LYS A 169 13.27 -9.34 -7.48
CA LYS A 169 14.01 -10.04 -8.54
C LYS A 169 13.17 -11.13 -9.23
N ALA A 170 12.34 -11.84 -8.43
CA ALA A 170 11.40 -12.79 -8.99
C ALA A 170 10.34 -12.07 -9.82
N MET A 171 9.87 -10.91 -9.38
CA MET A 171 8.95 -10.07 -10.13
C MET A 171 9.57 -9.61 -11.45
N ALA A 172 10.77 -9.02 -11.41
CA ALA A 172 11.46 -8.57 -12.63
C ALA A 172 11.69 -9.71 -13.62
N ALA A 173 12.08 -10.88 -13.15
CA ALA A 173 12.24 -12.07 -14.00
C ALA A 173 10.92 -12.51 -14.65
N ALA A 174 9.82 -12.54 -13.88
CA ALA A 174 8.50 -12.89 -14.40
C ALA A 174 7.97 -11.87 -15.41
N MET A 175 8.18 -10.57 -15.16
CA MET A 175 7.80 -9.50 -16.08
C MET A 175 8.55 -9.62 -17.42
N ARG A 176 9.87 -9.86 -17.39
CA ARG A 176 10.67 -10.13 -18.62
C ARG A 176 10.19 -11.38 -19.36
N ALA A 177 9.93 -12.47 -18.64
CA ALA A 177 9.39 -13.69 -19.24
C ALA A 177 8.01 -13.48 -19.89
N ALA A 178 7.22 -12.53 -19.36
CA ALA A 178 5.96 -12.09 -19.96
C ALA A 178 6.15 -11.15 -21.17
N GLY A 179 7.37 -10.80 -21.54
CA GLY A 179 7.68 -9.93 -22.68
C GLY A 179 7.65 -8.43 -22.35
N ALA A 180 7.65 -8.05 -21.08
CA ALA A 180 7.76 -6.66 -20.64
C ALA A 180 9.22 -6.35 -20.24
N PRO A 181 9.93 -5.48 -20.98
CA PRO A 181 11.27 -5.04 -20.60
C PRO A 181 11.27 -4.52 -19.16
N THR A 182 12.11 -5.09 -18.30
CA THR A 182 12.09 -4.79 -16.87
C THR A 182 13.46 -4.90 -16.25
N GLU A 183 13.76 -4.02 -15.31
CA GLU A 183 14.95 -4.07 -14.47
C GLU A 183 14.61 -3.91 -12.99
N VAL A 184 15.57 -4.22 -12.12
CA VAL A 184 15.52 -3.83 -10.70
C VAL A 184 16.23 -2.49 -10.56
N SER A 185 15.51 -1.49 -10.09
CA SER A 185 16.02 -0.15 -9.83
C SER A 185 16.50 -0.01 -8.38
N ASN A 186 17.60 0.70 -8.19
CA ASN A 186 18.19 0.91 -6.86
C ASN A 186 17.71 2.20 -6.16
N SER A 187 16.82 2.99 -6.79
CA SER A 187 16.29 4.22 -6.19
C SER A 187 14.96 4.60 -6.80
N ALA A 188 13.96 4.83 -5.95
CA ALA A 188 12.68 5.41 -6.34
C ALA A 188 12.74 6.94 -6.53
N GLY A 189 13.94 7.54 -6.44
CA GLY A 189 14.15 8.99 -6.49
C GLY A 189 13.88 9.67 -5.14
N THR A 190 13.47 10.94 -5.20
CA THR A 190 13.20 11.79 -4.04
C THR A 190 11.93 12.63 -4.20
N TYR A 191 11.11 12.28 -5.19
CA TYR A 191 9.81 12.90 -5.45
C TYR A 191 8.66 12.08 -4.83
N VAL A 192 7.41 12.40 -5.17
CA VAL A 192 6.21 11.77 -4.61
C VAL A 192 6.19 10.24 -4.71
N CYS A 193 6.88 9.64 -5.71
CA CYS A 193 7.01 8.19 -5.83
C CYS A 193 7.79 7.57 -4.66
N ASN A 194 8.96 8.13 -4.34
CA ASN A 194 9.75 7.73 -3.17
C ASN A 194 8.99 8.00 -1.88
N HIS A 195 8.35 9.19 -1.78
CA HIS A 195 7.53 9.58 -0.64
C HIS A 195 6.43 8.54 -0.36
N LEU A 196 5.67 8.13 -1.39
CA LEU A 196 4.64 7.12 -1.25
C LEU A 196 5.22 5.75 -0.88
N MET A 197 6.25 5.28 -1.58
CA MET A 197 6.87 3.98 -1.29
C MET A 197 7.39 3.92 0.14
N TYR A 198 8.14 4.96 0.57
CA TYR A 198 8.64 5.05 1.93
C TYR A 198 7.49 5.07 2.94
N GLY A 199 6.50 5.95 2.73
CA GLY A 199 5.37 6.13 3.65
C GLY A 199 4.53 4.88 3.82
N VAL A 200 4.25 4.14 2.74
CA VAL A 200 3.52 2.86 2.80
C VAL A 200 4.31 1.80 3.58
N LEU A 201 5.61 1.66 3.32
CA LEU A 201 6.46 0.71 4.03
C LEU A 201 6.59 1.06 5.51
N HIS A 202 6.72 2.35 5.82
CA HIS A 202 6.74 2.86 7.20
C HIS A 202 5.41 2.60 7.92
N TYR A 203 4.30 2.88 7.27
CA TYR A 203 2.95 2.64 7.80
C TYR A 203 2.74 1.16 8.14
N LEU A 204 3.07 0.25 7.23
CA LEU A 204 2.96 -1.19 7.45
C LEU A 204 3.85 -1.68 8.59
N ALA A 205 5.08 -1.15 8.68
CA ALA A 205 6.02 -1.50 9.76
C ALA A 205 5.53 -0.99 11.12
N ALA A 206 5.03 0.24 11.20
CA ALA A 206 4.56 0.87 12.42
C ALA A 206 3.25 0.28 12.94
N SER A 207 2.31 -0.06 12.04
CA SER A 207 1.02 -0.66 12.39
C SER A 207 1.08 -2.17 12.66
N GLY A 208 2.20 -2.83 12.35
CA GLY A 208 2.32 -4.29 12.44
C GLY A 208 1.49 -5.04 11.38
N HIS A 209 1.10 -4.35 10.32
CA HIS A 209 0.32 -4.93 9.23
C HIS A 209 1.15 -5.98 8.46
N ARG A 210 0.53 -7.11 8.10
CA ARG A 210 1.24 -8.23 7.46
C ARG A 210 1.37 -8.13 5.95
N ALA A 211 0.83 -7.10 5.32
CA ALA A 211 0.96 -6.89 3.89
C ALA A 211 2.43 -6.70 3.49
N ARG A 212 2.80 -7.25 2.34
CA ARG A 212 4.07 -6.95 1.69
C ARG A 212 3.86 -5.83 0.68
N ALA A 213 4.80 -4.91 0.58
CA ALA A 213 4.67 -3.75 -0.29
C ALA A 213 5.93 -3.46 -1.09
N GLY A 214 5.74 -2.77 -2.22
CA GLY A 214 6.79 -2.25 -3.05
C GLY A 214 6.26 -1.37 -4.16
N PHE A 215 7.14 -0.94 -5.05
CA PHE A 215 6.86 0.06 -6.07
C PHE A 215 7.39 -0.39 -7.44
N ILE A 216 6.64 -0.09 -8.49
CA ILE A 216 7.04 -0.29 -9.88
C ILE A 216 6.89 1.03 -10.62
N HIS A 217 7.99 1.54 -11.15
CA HIS A 217 7.96 2.62 -12.11
C HIS A 217 7.60 2.11 -13.50
N VAL A 218 6.75 2.86 -14.19
CA VAL A 218 6.34 2.61 -15.57
C VAL A 218 6.78 3.76 -16.47
N PRO A 219 7.22 3.50 -17.72
CA PRO A 219 7.58 4.55 -18.67
C PRO A 219 6.34 5.33 -19.15
N TYR A 220 6.55 6.32 -19.99
CA TYR A 220 5.47 6.94 -20.75
C TYR A 220 4.71 5.89 -21.57
N SER A 221 3.41 6.10 -21.77
CA SER A 221 2.67 5.39 -22.80
C SER A 221 3.17 5.81 -24.21
N GLU A 222 2.94 4.95 -25.21
CA GLU A 222 3.25 5.31 -26.59
C GLU A 222 2.56 6.63 -27.00
N GLU A 223 1.30 6.82 -26.59
CA GLU A 223 0.52 8.03 -26.88
C GLU A 223 1.15 9.29 -26.26
N GLN A 224 1.64 9.21 -25.01
CA GLN A 224 2.34 10.33 -24.38
C GLN A 224 3.68 10.63 -25.06
N ALA A 225 4.36 9.62 -25.57
CA ALA A 225 5.67 9.77 -26.22
C ALA A 225 5.57 10.44 -27.60
N LEU A 226 4.41 10.36 -28.29
CA LEU A 226 4.21 10.96 -29.62
C LEU A 226 4.50 12.47 -29.66
N ASP A 227 4.15 13.18 -28.59
CA ASP A 227 4.34 14.63 -28.49
C ASP A 227 5.70 15.01 -27.86
N LYS A 228 6.56 14.03 -27.56
CA LYS A 228 7.84 14.22 -26.87
C LYS A 228 9.01 13.78 -27.76
N ARG A 229 9.81 14.76 -28.20
CA ARG A 229 10.96 14.47 -29.03
C ARG A 229 11.94 13.53 -28.31
N ASP A 230 12.44 12.54 -29.04
CA ASP A 230 13.49 11.60 -28.61
C ASP A 230 13.15 10.89 -27.26
N THR A 231 11.87 10.71 -27.00
CA THR A 231 11.39 10.11 -25.74
C THR A 231 10.77 8.74 -26.01
N PRO A 232 11.25 7.69 -25.35
CA PRO A 232 10.67 6.36 -25.50
C PRO A 232 9.28 6.26 -24.84
N GLY A 233 8.42 5.44 -25.43
CA GLY A 233 7.15 5.01 -24.86
C GLY A 233 7.04 3.48 -24.84
N MET A 234 6.11 2.97 -24.04
CA MET A 234 5.78 1.55 -23.99
C MET A 234 4.28 1.36 -24.16
N ALA A 235 3.88 0.38 -24.97
CA ALA A 235 2.48 0.04 -25.13
C ALA A 235 1.83 -0.29 -23.78
N LEU A 236 0.67 0.31 -23.50
CA LEU A 236 -0.07 0.09 -22.24
C LEU A 236 -0.32 -1.42 -22.01
N ALA A 237 -0.66 -2.17 -23.07
CA ALA A 237 -0.88 -3.61 -22.98
C ALA A 237 0.36 -4.39 -22.50
N THR A 238 1.57 -3.95 -22.88
CA THR A 238 2.84 -4.53 -22.42
C THR A 238 3.05 -4.25 -20.95
N MET A 239 2.78 -3.02 -20.50
CA MET A 239 2.87 -2.64 -19.09
C MET A 239 1.88 -3.43 -18.21
N VAL A 240 0.62 -3.53 -18.64
CA VAL A 240 -0.42 -4.33 -17.93
C VAL A 240 0.00 -5.79 -17.82
N LYS A 241 0.48 -6.40 -18.91
CA LYS A 241 0.96 -7.77 -18.91
C LYS A 241 2.14 -7.97 -17.94
N GLY A 242 3.07 -7.02 -17.91
CA GLY A 242 4.17 -7.00 -16.94
C GLY A 242 3.68 -6.95 -15.51
N VAL A 243 2.77 -6.02 -15.19
CA VAL A 243 2.22 -5.87 -13.82
C VAL A 243 1.44 -7.12 -13.39
N CYS A 244 0.64 -7.74 -14.27
CA CYS A 244 0.00 -9.02 -13.97
C CYS A 244 1.03 -10.11 -13.61
N ALA A 245 2.12 -10.24 -14.38
CA ALA A 245 3.18 -11.19 -14.08
C ALA A 245 3.87 -10.88 -12.75
N ALA A 246 4.06 -9.59 -12.43
CA ALA A 246 4.60 -9.15 -11.15
C ALA A 246 3.71 -9.57 -9.97
N ILE A 247 2.38 -9.40 -10.08
CA ILE A 247 1.42 -9.82 -9.05
C ILE A 247 1.51 -11.32 -8.81
N VAL A 248 1.54 -12.13 -9.88
CA VAL A 248 1.70 -13.60 -9.80
C VAL A 248 2.98 -13.96 -9.05
N ALA A 249 4.11 -13.38 -9.45
CA ALA A 249 5.40 -13.64 -8.80
C ALA A 249 5.39 -13.17 -7.33
N ALA A 250 4.83 -12.00 -7.03
CA ALA A 250 4.74 -11.50 -5.66
C ALA A 250 3.89 -12.41 -4.75
N ARG A 251 2.85 -13.05 -5.28
CA ARG A 251 2.06 -14.05 -4.58
C ARG A 251 2.86 -15.33 -4.32
N ASP A 252 3.49 -15.88 -5.37
CA ASP A 252 4.06 -17.22 -5.36
C ASP A 252 5.42 -17.30 -4.64
N TYR A 253 6.21 -16.22 -4.67
CA TYR A 253 7.51 -16.18 -4.03
C TYR A 253 7.45 -15.50 -2.66
N ARG A 254 7.68 -16.27 -1.59
CA ARG A 254 7.82 -15.75 -0.21
C ARG A 254 9.20 -15.13 0.03
N HIS A 255 10.21 -15.64 -0.63
CA HIS A 255 11.60 -15.18 -0.59
C HIS A 255 12.06 -14.83 -1.99
N ASP A 256 12.90 -13.82 -2.11
CA ASP A 256 13.39 -13.38 -3.41
C ASP A 256 14.46 -14.32 -4.01
N LEU A 257 14.68 -14.21 -5.30
CA LEU A 257 15.72 -14.96 -6.00
C LEU A 257 17.12 -14.51 -5.57
N LYS A 258 18.04 -15.48 -5.40
CA LYS A 258 19.45 -15.20 -5.11
C LYS A 258 20.26 -15.07 -6.40
N ILE A 259 19.94 -14.07 -7.22
CA ILE A 259 20.65 -13.71 -8.46
C ILE A 259 21.13 -12.26 -8.38
N ALA A 260 22.18 -11.92 -9.11
CA ALA A 260 22.61 -10.53 -9.24
C ALA A 260 21.61 -9.78 -10.14
N GLU A 261 21.11 -8.65 -9.66
CA GLU A 261 20.16 -7.77 -10.35
C GLU A 261 20.33 -6.34 -9.83
N GLY A 262 20.02 -5.39 -10.66
CA GLY A 262 20.02 -3.95 -10.35
C GLY A 262 20.84 -3.16 -11.36
N THR A 263 20.48 -1.89 -11.51
CA THR A 263 21.21 -0.92 -12.33
C THR A 263 22.64 -0.75 -11.81
N LEU A 264 23.60 -0.55 -12.71
CA LEU A 264 25.01 -0.34 -12.37
C LEU A 264 25.33 1.14 -12.11
N ASP A 265 24.41 2.03 -12.38
CA ASP A 265 24.48 3.49 -12.32
C ASP A 265 23.42 4.11 -11.40
#